data_c7989068ad5df3876189ac1f2374a26d
#
_entry.id   c7989068ad5df3876189ac1f2374a26d
#
_cell.length_a   1.000
_cell.length_b   1.000
_cell.length_c   1.000
_cell.angle_alpha   90.00
_cell.angle_beta   90.00
_cell.angle_gamma   90.00
#
_symmetry.space_group_name_H-M   'P 1'
#
loop_
_entity.id
_entity.type
_entity.pdbx_description
1 polymer ?
#
loop_
_entity_poly.entity_id
_entity_poly.type
_entity_poly.pdbx_seq_one_letter_code
_entity_poly.pdbx_strand_id
1 'polypeptide(L)'
;MKKDHLFQLAESYISQTGISVFLTGRAGTGKTTFLKYIVENTPKRCVVLAPTGVAAINAGGVTIHSFFQLPLCPYLPDVKELVTEYQLPEARRQLRKEKLKIIKTLDLLIID
;
A
#
# COMPACT_ATOMS: atom_id res chain seq x y z
N MET A 1 -15.25 3.88 18.74
CA MET A 1 -13.81 3.73 18.88
C MET A 1 -13.25 4.83 19.76
N LYS A 2 -12.40 4.46 20.69
CA LYS A 2 -11.83 5.41 21.63
C LYS A 2 -10.65 6.16 20.97
N LYS A 3 -10.81 7.46 20.76
CA LYS A 3 -9.76 8.31 20.19
C LYS A 3 -8.86 8.84 21.28
N ASP A 4 -7.74 8.18 21.50
CA ASP A 4 -6.74 8.68 22.43
C ASP A 4 -5.82 9.71 21.77
N HIS A 5 -4.87 10.25 22.52
CA HIS A 5 -3.95 11.28 22.06
C HIS A 5 -3.08 10.78 20.90
N LEU A 6 -2.58 9.54 20.97
CA LEU A 6 -1.75 8.96 19.91
C LEU A 6 -2.54 8.75 18.63
N PHE A 7 -3.80 8.33 18.76
CA PHE A 7 -4.70 8.18 17.61
C PHE A 7 -4.87 9.52 16.90
N GLN A 8 -5.20 10.57 17.65
CA GLN A 8 -5.41 11.91 17.08
C GLN A 8 -4.14 12.46 16.45
N LEU A 9 -2.99 12.24 17.06
CA LEU A 9 -1.70 12.68 16.54
C LEU A 9 -1.38 11.99 15.21
N ALA A 10 -1.53 10.67 15.13
CA ALA A 10 -1.30 9.91 13.91
C ALA A 10 -2.26 10.34 12.79
N GLU A 11 -3.53 10.51 13.12
CA GLU A 11 -4.53 10.99 12.17
C GLU A 11 -4.15 12.37 11.61
N SER A 12 -3.69 13.26 12.44
CA SER A 12 -3.27 14.61 12.01
C SER A 12 -2.08 14.56 11.06
N TYR A 13 -1.06 13.75 11.38
CA TYR A 13 0.08 13.56 10.47
C TYR A 13 -0.33 13.00 9.12
N ILE A 14 -1.18 12.00 9.13
CA ILE A 14 -1.62 11.34 7.90
C ILE A 14 -2.49 12.27 7.04
N SER A 15 -3.44 12.95 7.65
CA SER A 15 -4.44 13.72 6.91
C SER A 15 -3.97 15.12 6.51
N GLN A 16 -3.09 15.73 7.29
CA GLN A 16 -2.72 17.14 7.13
C GLN A 16 -1.29 17.37 6.66
N THR A 17 -0.48 16.32 6.58
CA THR A 17 0.93 16.45 6.19
C THR A 17 1.33 15.39 5.16
N GLY A 18 2.49 15.60 4.52
CA GLY A 18 3.10 14.59 3.65
C GLY A 18 4.11 13.70 4.36
N ILE A 19 4.14 13.72 5.70
CA ILE A 19 5.10 12.95 6.48
C ILE A 19 4.68 11.48 6.52
N SER A 20 5.64 10.57 6.30
CA SER A 20 5.42 9.14 6.45
C SER A 20 5.30 8.78 7.93
N VAL A 21 4.36 7.89 8.25
CA VAL A 21 4.07 7.47 9.62
C VAL A 21 4.26 5.96 9.73
N PHE A 22 5.01 5.53 10.75
CA PHE A 22 5.17 4.12 11.07
C PHE A 22 4.41 3.83 12.36
N LEU A 23 3.32 3.07 12.23
CA LEU A 23 2.45 2.73 13.34
C LEU A 23 2.80 1.34 13.87
N THR A 24 3.21 1.27 15.12
CA THR A 24 3.57 0.01 15.78
C THR A 24 2.63 -0.29 16.93
N GLY A 25 2.55 -1.57 17.29
CA GLY A 25 1.77 -2.01 18.43
C GLY A 25 1.62 -3.52 18.41
N ARG A 26 1.21 -4.09 19.54
CA ARG A 26 0.92 -5.51 19.66
C ARG A 26 -0.36 -5.86 18.91
N ALA A 27 -0.51 -7.13 18.53
CA ALA A 27 -1.77 -7.62 18.00
C ALA A 27 -2.92 -7.33 18.98
N GLY A 28 -4.07 -6.91 18.46
CA GLY A 28 -5.21 -6.57 19.30
C GLY A 28 -5.22 -5.16 19.89
N THR A 29 -4.27 -4.30 19.50
CA THR A 29 -4.21 -2.92 20.00
C THR A 29 -5.04 -1.92 19.18
N GLY A 30 -5.79 -2.38 18.19
CA GLY A 30 -6.65 -1.54 17.37
C GLY A 30 -6.00 -0.95 16.13
N LYS A 31 -4.83 -1.43 15.72
CA LYS A 31 -4.16 -0.94 14.51
C LYS A 31 -5.02 -1.10 13.25
N THR A 32 -5.62 -2.26 13.07
CA THR A 32 -6.50 -2.52 11.92
C THR A 32 -7.72 -1.62 11.94
N THR A 33 -8.31 -1.42 13.12
CA THR A 33 -9.44 -0.49 13.30
C THR A 33 -9.04 0.94 12.94
N PHE A 34 -7.85 1.36 13.37
CA PHE A 34 -7.31 2.68 13.03
C PHE A 34 -7.13 2.83 11.52
N LEU A 35 -6.55 1.84 10.86
CA LEU A 35 -6.33 1.89 9.41
C LEU A 35 -7.65 1.98 8.65
N LYS A 36 -8.66 1.21 9.06
CA LYS A 36 -10.00 1.29 8.46
C LYS A 36 -10.63 2.67 8.67
N TYR A 37 -10.46 3.24 9.85
CA TYR A 37 -10.95 4.59 10.14
C TYR A 37 -10.29 5.62 9.21
N ILE A 38 -8.98 5.53 9.01
CA ILE A 38 -8.26 6.44 8.11
C ILE A 38 -8.78 6.32 6.68
N VAL A 39 -8.96 5.12 6.18
CA VAL A 39 -9.46 4.89 4.82
C VAL A 39 -10.85 5.51 4.63
N GLU A 40 -11.73 5.37 5.62
CA GLU A 40 -13.10 5.89 5.54
C GLU A 40 -13.19 7.40 5.66
N ASN A 41 -12.25 8.03 6.35
CA ASN A 41 -12.35 9.44 6.72
C ASN A 41 -11.32 10.35 6.08
N THR A 42 -10.31 9.82 5.39
CA THR A 42 -9.30 10.66 4.75
C THR A 42 -9.82 11.28 3.44
N PRO A 43 -9.53 12.56 3.19
CA PRO A 43 -9.80 13.16 1.89
C PRO A 43 -8.77 12.75 0.83
N LYS A 44 -7.69 12.09 1.21
CA LYS A 44 -6.61 11.69 0.32
C LYS A 44 -6.99 10.47 -0.50
N ARG A 45 -6.46 10.38 -1.70
CA ARG A 45 -6.55 9.18 -2.53
C ARG A 45 -5.61 8.15 -1.96
N CYS A 46 -6.16 7.08 -1.39
CA CYS A 46 -5.35 6.06 -0.70
C CYS A 46 -5.57 4.67 -1.27
N VAL A 47 -4.56 3.82 -1.06
CA VAL A 47 -4.65 2.40 -1.31
C VAL A 47 -4.10 1.65 -0.10
N VAL A 48 -4.73 0.52 0.22
CA VAL A 48 -4.28 -0.36 1.30
C VAL A 48 -3.61 -1.58 0.68
N LEU A 49 -2.39 -1.83 1.09
CA LEU A 49 -1.58 -2.96 0.62
C LEU A 49 -1.22 -3.87 1.78
N ALA A 50 -1.02 -5.14 1.48
CA ALA A 50 -0.56 -6.11 2.46
C ALA A 50 0.41 -7.11 1.82
N PRO A 51 1.30 -7.75 2.61
CA PRO A 51 2.30 -8.66 2.05
C PRO A 51 1.73 -9.99 1.57
N THR A 52 0.57 -10.40 2.08
CA THR A 52 -0.06 -11.69 1.71
C THR A 52 -1.51 -11.51 1.31
N GLY A 53 -2.07 -12.50 0.60
CA GLY A 53 -3.47 -12.47 0.19
C GLY A 53 -4.43 -12.45 1.38
N VAL A 54 -4.15 -13.24 2.42
CA VAL A 54 -4.99 -13.28 3.62
C VAL A 54 -4.98 -11.92 4.33
N ALA A 55 -3.80 -11.34 4.52
CA ALA A 55 -3.67 -10.02 5.14
C ALA A 55 -4.37 -8.94 4.32
N ALA A 56 -4.29 -9.02 2.98
CA ALA A 56 -4.96 -8.08 2.10
C ALA A 56 -6.48 -8.14 2.25
N ILE A 57 -7.04 -9.35 2.33
CA ILE A 57 -8.49 -9.52 2.53
C ILE A 57 -8.90 -8.92 3.88
N ASN A 58 -8.15 -9.21 4.94
CA ASN A 58 -8.47 -8.70 6.28
C ASN A 58 -8.37 -7.17 6.36
N ALA A 59 -7.44 -6.59 5.65
CA ALA A 59 -7.23 -5.13 5.62
C ALA A 59 -8.17 -4.41 4.67
N GLY A 60 -8.88 -5.14 3.82
CA GLY A 60 -9.74 -4.54 2.79
C GLY A 60 -8.96 -3.94 1.63
N GLY A 61 -7.80 -4.52 1.30
CA GLY A 61 -6.92 -4.02 0.26
C GLY A 61 -6.45 -5.10 -0.71
N VAL A 62 -5.33 -4.86 -1.35
CA VAL A 62 -4.71 -5.79 -2.29
C VAL A 62 -3.27 -6.10 -1.86
N THR A 63 -2.68 -7.13 -2.45
CA THR A 63 -1.29 -7.47 -2.12
C THR A 63 -0.32 -6.47 -2.75
N ILE A 64 0.84 -6.30 -2.11
CA ILE A 64 1.91 -5.45 -2.62
C ILE A 64 2.36 -5.95 -4.00
N HIS A 65 2.54 -7.25 -4.16
CA HIS A 65 2.96 -7.84 -5.44
C HIS A 65 1.96 -7.57 -6.56
N SER A 66 0.67 -7.73 -6.27
CA SER A 66 -0.39 -7.48 -7.25
C SER A 66 -0.45 -6.01 -7.65
N PHE A 67 -0.41 -5.11 -6.67
CA PHE A 67 -0.54 -3.69 -6.93
C PHE A 67 0.62 -3.13 -7.76
N PHE A 68 1.85 -3.46 -7.39
CA PHE A 68 3.04 -2.99 -8.12
C PHE A 68 3.43 -3.91 -9.27
N GLN A 69 2.72 -5.01 -9.47
CA GLN A 69 3.01 -6.00 -10.52
C GLN A 69 4.43 -6.55 -10.41
N LEU A 70 4.84 -6.85 -9.16
CA LEU A 70 6.15 -7.41 -8.90
C LEU A 70 6.21 -8.87 -9.35
N PRO A 71 7.38 -9.34 -9.82
CA PRO A 71 7.54 -10.75 -10.14
C PRO A 71 7.41 -11.63 -8.90
N LEU A 72 6.82 -12.83 -9.07
CA LEU A 72 6.62 -13.80 -7.99
C LEU A 72 7.86 -14.65 -7.71
N CYS A 73 9.03 -14.19 -8.12
CA CYS A 73 10.30 -14.86 -7.91
C CYS A 73 11.24 -13.99 -7.06
N PRO A 74 12.24 -14.57 -6.37
CA PRO A 74 13.21 -13.80 -5.63
C PRO A 74 13.96 -12.84 -6.54
N TYR A 75 14.20 -11.62 -6.06
CA TYR A 75 15.06 -10.67 -6.75
C TYR A 75 16.52 -11.02 -6.53
N LEU A 76 17.23 -11.33 -7.60
CA LEU A 76 18.67 -11.61 -7.59
C LEU A 76 19.38 -10.48 -8.33
N PRO A 77 20.06 -9.56 -7.62
CA PRO A 77 20.64 -8.38 -8.25
C PRO A 77 21.71 -8.69 -9.31
N ASP A 78 22.35 -9.85 -9.21
CA ASP A 78 23.42 -10.26 -10.11
C ASP A 78 22.93 -10.99 -11.38
N VAL A 79 21.63 -11.26 -11.47
CA VAL A 79 21.06 -11.93 -12.63
C VAL A 79 20.57 -10.89 -13.62
N LYS A 80 21.27 -10.81 -14.78
CA LYS A 80 20.92 -9.88 -15.85
C LYS A 80 19.70 -10.29 -16.65
N GLU A 81 19.03 -11.38 -16.28
CA GLU A 81 17.85 -11.90 -16.93
C GLU A 81 16.56 -11.28 -16.41
N LEU A 82 16.64 -10.09 -15.86
CA LEU A 82 15.43 -9.33 -15.58
C LEU A 82 14.68 -9.12 -16.89
N VAL A 83 13.44 -9.57 -16.93
CA VAL A 83 12.56 -9.32 -18.05
C VAL A 83 12.51 -7.81 -18.26
N THR A 84 13.17 -7.32 -19.30
CA THR A 84 13.13 -5.92 -19.63
C THR A 84 11.72 -5.56 -20.11
N GLU A 85 11.39 -4.29 -20.08
CA GLU A 85 10.09 -3.82 -20.57
C GLU A 85 9.82 -4.28 -22.01
N TYR A 86 10.87 -4.43 -22.81
CA TYR A 86 10.78 -4.88 -24.19
C TYR A 86 10.45 -6.37 -24.33
N GLN A 87 10.67 -7.17 -23.31
CA GLN A 87 10.40 -8.61 -23.32
C GLN A 87 9.00 -8.94 -22.80
N LEU A 88 8.27 -7.95 -22.30
CA LEU A 88 6.91 -8.16 -21.83
C LEU A 88 5.92 -8.12 -22.99
N PRO A 89 4.87 -8.95 -22.96
CA PRO A 89 3.76 -8.80 -23.90
C PRO A 89 3.20 -7.38 -23.84
N GLU A 90 2.75 -6.89 -24.99
CA GLU A 90 2.23 -5.53 -25.10
C GLU A 90 1.09 -5.26 -24.11
N ALA A 91 0.20 -6.24 -23.89
CA ALA A 91 -0.89 -6.14 -22.93
C ALA A 91 -0.36 -5.87 -21.52
N ARG A 92 0.72 -6.56 -21.11
CA ARG A 92 1.35 -6.33 -19.81
C ARG A 92 2.02 -4.97 -19.70
N ARG A 93 2.66 -4.52 -20.78
CA ARG A 93 3.25 -3.17 -20.83
C ARG A 93 2.18 -2.10 -20.67
N GLN A 94 1.05 -2.29 -21.32
CA GLN A 94 -0.08 -1.36 -21.21
C GLN A 94 -0.65 -1.34 -19.79
N LEU A 95 -0.82 -2.50 -19.16
CA LEU A 95 -1.26 -2.60 -17.76
C LEU A 95 -0.30 -1.90 -16.81
N ARG A 96 1.01 -2.04 -17.03
CA ARG A 96 2.01 -1.32 -16.23
C ARG A 96 1.91 0.19 -16.37
N LYS A 97 1.70 0.68 -17.59
CA LYS A 97 1.53 2.13 -17.82
C LYS A 97 0.28 2.66 -17.13
N GLU A 98 -0.82 1.93 -17.21
CA GLU A 98 -2.06 2.30 -16.53
C GLU A 98 -1.90 2.30 -15.01
N LYS A 99 -1.24 1.26 -14.47
CA LYS A 99 -0.97 1.17 -13.05
C LYS A 99 -0.06 2.31 -12.58
N LEU A 100 0.94 2.66 -13.38
CA LEU A 100 1.83 3.78 -13.04
C LEU A 100 1.07 5.09 -12.96
N LYS A 101 0.09 5.32 -13.84
CA LYS A 101 -0.76 6.50 -13.76
C LYS A 101 -1.54 6.53 -12.46
N ILE A 102 -2.08 5.38 -12.02
CA ILE A 102 -2.79 5.27 -10.76
C ILE A 102 -1.86 5.58 -9.58
N ILE A 103 -0.66 4.99 -9.59
CA ILE A 103 0.34 5.21 -8.54
C ILE A 103 0.70 6.70 -8.42
N LYS A 104 0.86 7.39 -9.54
CA LYS A 104 1.20 8.81 -9.55
C LYS A 104 0.10 9.70 -8.96
N THR A 105 -1.14 9.23 -8.94
CA THR A 105 -2.27 10.00 -8.39
C THR A 105 -2.51 9.75 -6.91
N LEU A 106 -1.82 8.78 -6.31
CA LEU A 106 -2.00 8.45 -4.89
C LEU A 106 -1.42 9.54 -3.99
N ASP A 107 -2.16 9.88 -2.96
CA ASP A 107 -1.72 10.78 -1.90
C ASP A 107 -1.27 10.02 -0.66
N LEU A 108 -1.76 8.80 -0.46
CA LEU A 108 -1.51 8.01 0.74
C LEU A 108 -1.41 6.53 0.38
N LEU A 109 -0.30 5.92 0.79
CA LEU A 109 -0.07 4.49 0.66
C LEU A 109 -0.05 3.89 2.07
N ILE A 110 -0.96 2.94 2.29
CA ILE A 110 -1.06 2.23 3.57
C ILE A 110 -0.57 0.80 3.36
N ILE A 111 0.39 0.38 4.18
CA ILE A 111 0.90 -0.99 4.16
C ILE A 111 0.61 -1.61 5.53
N ASP A 112 -0.21 -2.64 5.52
CA ASP A 112 -0.61 -3.34 6.73
C ASP A 112 0.25 -4.60 6.95
#